data_8800a8eadd7109f9e0c6d3146b9b7f31
#
_entry.id   8800a8eadd7109f9e0c6d3146b9b7f31
#
_cell.length_a   1.000
_cell.length_b   1.000
_cell.length_c   1.000
_cell.angle_alpha   90.00
_cell.angle_beta   90.00
_cell.angle_gamma   90.00
#
_symmetry.space_group_name_H-M   'P 1'
#
loop_
_entity.id
_entity.type
_entity.pdbx_description
1 polymer ?
#
loop_
_entity_poly.entity_id
_entity_poly.type
_entity_poly.pdbx_seq_one_letter_code
_entity_poly.pdbx_strand_id
1 'polypeptide(L)'
;MRVAMTSVAARTGRTNEDFTGAVPTAAVLVDGAGIPGTESVCRHGVAWYAEQLCGRLLGLLSRPPDRGLAALLAEAIERVTDGHRDTCDVASTIGPSAMVAVLRVSDGLAEYLVLGDTVLVLDRADGAPLVVSDPREVVISRPYRSALKAIPEGSDEYLRVLQDLRSHRNQPGGFWVARDDPRAADEAITGSCPVSELTSAALLSNGASRLVDEFGLADWPEVMSVLAPSGPAEIIDRVRRAETHHAVPPDDATIAYCTNLGEA
;
A
#
# COMPACT_ATOMS: atom_id res chain seq x y z
N MET A 1 -18.53 -2.45 -10.32
CA MET A 1 -17.79 -1.48 -9.48
C MET A 1 -17.15 -0.41 -10.36
N ARG A 2 -17.16 0.86 -9.95
CA ARG A 2 -16.40 1.97 -10.59
C ARG A 2 -15.21 2.34 -9.72
N VAL A 3 -14.06 2.62 -10.33
CA VAL A 3 -12.84 3.01 -9.59
C VAL A 3 -12.28 4.28 -10.18
N ALA A 4 -12.15 5.32 -9.35
CA ALA A 4 -11.39 6.53 -9.64
C ALA A 4 -10.01 6.40 -8.99
N MET A 5 -8.94 6.63 -9.75
CA MET A 5 -7.57 6.45 -9.26
C MET A 5 -6.76 7.71 -9.52
N THR A 6 -5.92 8.06 -8.55
CA THR A 6 -4.89 9.10 -8.70
C THR A 6 -3.62 8.63 -8.00
N SER A 7 -2.50 8.75 -8.69
CA SER A 7 -1.18 8.41 -8.18
C SER A 7 -0.20 9.52 -8.56
N VAL A 8 0.48 10.10 -7.57
CA VAL A 8 1.36 11.26 -7.73
C VAL A 8 2.68 11.00 -7.05
N ALA A 9 3.77 11.09 -7.81
CA ALA A 9 5.12 10.93 -7.27
C ALA A 9 5.44 12.01 -6.22
N ALA A 10 6.31 11.68 -5.29
CA ALA A 10 6.80 12.57 -4.23
C ALA A 10 7.33 13.90 -4.78
N ARG A 11 8.05 13.85 -5.91
CA ARG A 11 8.65 15.04 -6.57
C ARG A 11 8.66 14.87 -8.08
N THR A 12 8.56 15.98 -8.78
CA THR A 12 8.74 15.99 -10.24
C THR A 12 10.12 15.42 -10.62
N GLY A 13 10.12 14.47 -11.54
CA GLY A 13 11.34 13.80 -12.03
C GLY A 13 11.81 12.61 -11.18
N ARG A 14 11.17 12.33 -10.02
CA ARG A 14 11.34 11.07 -9.30
C ARG A 14 10.37 10.03 -9.84
N THR A 15 10.83 8.79 -9.95
CA THR A 15 9.96 7.66 -10.29
C THR A 15 8.99 7.43 -9.13
N ASN A 16 7.71 7.31 -9.44
CA ASN A 16 6.69 6.90 -8.48
C ASN A 16 6.86 5.40 -8.18
N GLU A 17 6.98 5.06 -6.92
CA GLU A 17 7.15 3.70 -6.45
C GLU A 17 5.83 3.05 -6.05
N ASP A 18 4.73 3.83 -6.00
CA ASP A 18 3.37 3.31 -5.86
C ASP A 18 2.81 2.82 -7.19
N PHE A 19 1.94 1.83 -7.14
CA PHE A 19 1.16 1.38 -8.28
C PHE A 19 -0.27 1.00 -7.88
N THR A 20 -1.24 1.30 -8.73
CA THR A 20 -2.64 0.94 -8.51
C THR A 20 -3.31 0.52 -9.80
N GLY A 21 -4.28 -0.37 -9.69
CA GLY A 21 -5.07 -0.82 -10.82
C GLY A 21 -6.36 -1.49 -10.40
N ALA A 22 -7.24 -1.72 -11.36
CA ALA A 22 -8.52 -2.35 -11.12
C ALA A 22 -8.94 -3.30 -12.25
N VAL A 23 -9.72 -4.29 -11.88
CA VAL A 23 -10.53 -5.13 -12.77
C VAL A 23 -12.01 -4.94 -12.41
N PRO A 24 -12.98 -5.42 -13.18
CA PRO A 24 -14.40 -5.14 -12.91
C PRO A 24 -14.87 -5.42 -11.48
N THR A 25 -14.27 -6.40 -10.82
CA THR A 25 -14.65 -6.87 -9.48
C THR A 25 -13.61 -6.61 -8.39
N ALA A 26 -12.44 -6.03 -8.70
CA ALA A 26 -11.42 -5.80 -7.70
C ALA A 26 -10.59 -4.54 -7.98
N ALA A 27 -10.06 -3.95 -6.91
CA ALA A 27 -9.05 -2.90 -6.94
C ALA A 27 -7.84 -3.31 -6.11
N VAL A 28 -6.65 -2.95 -6.57
CA VAL A 28 -5.37 -3.22 -5.92
C VAL A 28 -4.58 -1.93 -5.84
N LEU A 29 -3.99 -1.70 -4.69
CA LEU A 29 -2.99 -0.66 -4.46
C LEU A 29 -1.73 -1.32 -3.90
N VAL A 30 -0.59 -0.94 -4.44
CA VAL A 30 0.74 -1.40 -4.03
C VAL A 30 1.59 -0.18 -3.75
N ASP A 31 2.07 -0.06 -2.53
CA ASP A 31 2.95 0.99 -2.03
C ASP A 31 4.37 0.42 -1.95
N GLY A 32 5.24 0.89 -2.82
CA GLY A 32 6.60 0.36 -2.96
C GLY A 32 7.57 0.92 -1.94
N ALA A 33 8.44 0.08 -1.41
CA ALA A 33 9.45 0.47 -0.43
C ALA A 33 10.83 -0.10 -0.75
N GLY A 34 11.80 0.78 -0.86
CA GLY A 34 13.19 0.43 -1.15
C GLY A 34 14.22 1.32 -0.45
N ILE A 35 15.50 1.03 -0.64
CA ILE A 35 16.62 1.91 -0.26
C ILE A 35 17.24 2.44 -1.56
N PRO A 36 17.38 3.75 -1.72
CA PRO A 36 18.15 4.30 -2.83
C PRO A 36 19.58 3.74 -2.88
N GLY A 37 20.10 3.49 -4.08
CA GLY A 37 21.47 2.98 -4.24
C GLY A 37 21.61 1.46 -4.09
N THR A 38 20.52 0.71 -4.15
CA THR A 38 20.52 -0.77 -4.06
C THR A 38 20.41 -1.48 -5.42
N GLU A 39 20.80 -0.81 -6.51
CA GLU A 39 20.77 -1.37 -7.88
C GLU A 39 21.66 -2.60 -8.03
N SER A 40 22.69 -2.73 -7.19
CA SER A 40 23.54 -3.95 -7.13
C SER A 40 22.79 -5.17 -6.58
N VAL A 41 21.73 -4.96 -5.80
CA VAL A 41 20.88 -6.02 -5.25
C VAL A 41 19.75 -6.36 -6.23
N CYS A 42 19.05 -5.34 -6.74
CA CYS A 42 18.01 -5.52 -7.73
C CYS A 42 18.07 -4.40 -8.77
N ARG A 43 18.46 -4.76 -9.99
CA ARG A 43 18.59 -3.81 -11.12
C ARG A 43 17.27 -3.23 -11.60
N HIS A 44 16.14 -3.85 -11.23
CA HIS A 44 14.80 -3.43 -11.67
C HIS A 44 14.24 -2.28 -10.82
N GLY A 45 14.58 -2.24 -9.53
CA GLY A 45 14.14 -1.22 -8.59
C GLY A 45 12.71 -1.45 -8.05
N VAL A 46 12.30 -0.53 -7.18
CA VAL A 46 11.05 -0.62 -6.41
C VAL A 46 9.82 -0.42 -7.29
N ALA A 47 9.82 0.58 -8.15
CA ALA A 47 8.69 0.87 -9.03
C ALA A 47 8.34 -0.33 -9.93
N TRP A 48 9.36 -0.98 -10.50
CA TRP A 48 9.15 -2.21 -11.27
C TRP A 48 8.54 -3.32 -10.41
N TYR A 49 9.03 -3.50 -9.17
CA TYR A 49 8.49 -4.52 -8.27
C TYR A 49 7.01 -4.27 -7.96
N ALA A 50 6.65 -3.03 -7.62
CA ALA A 50 5.27 -2.64 -7.35
C ALA A 50 4.35 -2.85 -8.57
N GLU A 51 4.80 -2.44 -9.76
CA GLU A 51 4.08 -2.65 -11.02
C GLU A 51 3.85 -4.15 -11.31
N GLN A 52 4.90 -4.97 -11.20
CA GLN A 52 4.81 -6.41 -11.44
C GLN A 52 3.89 -7.10 -10.44
N LEU A 53 3.99 -6.75 -9.16
CA LEU A 53 3.13 -7.32 -8.12
C LEU A 53 1.65 -6.98 -8.37
N CYS A 54 1.36 -5.71 -8.62
CA CYS A 54 0.01 -5.25 -8.92
C CYS A 54 -0.55 -5.94 -10.18
N GLY A 55 0.22 -5.95 -11.28
CA GLY A 55 -0.21 -6.55 -12.54
C GLY A 55 -0.51 -8.06 -12.42
N ARG A 56 0.34 -8.80 -11.70
CA ARG A 56 0.11 -10.25 -11.47
C ARG A 56 -1.11 -10.49 -10.60
N LEU A 57 -1.27 -9.69 -9.54
CA LEU A 57 -2.40 -9.81 -8.63
C LEU A 57 -3.72 -9.48 -9.36
N LEU A 58 -3.76 -8.43 -10.17
CA LEU A 58 -4.92 -8.10 -11.02
C LEU A 58 -5.24 -9.22 -12.03
N GLY A 59 -4.21 -9.83 -12.63
CA GLY A 59 -4.38 -10.96 -13.53
C GLY A 59 -4.99 -12.19 -12.83
N LEU A 60 -4.67 -12.43 -11.56
CA LEU A 60 -5.27 -13.49 -10.74
C LEU A 60 -6.71 -13.13 -10.33
N LEU A 61 -6.96 -11.89 -9.93
CA LEU A 61 -8.27 -11.38 -9.53
C LEU A 61 -9.26 -11.27 -10.68
N SER A 62 -8.81 -11.30 -11.94
CA SER A 62 -9.66 -11.34 -13.13
C SER A 62 -10.33 -12.71 -13.36
N ARG A 63 -9.92 -13.74 -12.61
CA ARG A 63 -10.47 -15.10 -12.70
C ARG A 63 -11.65 -15.26 -11.72
N PRO A 64 -12.46 -16.32 -11.87
CA PRO A 64 -13.51 -16.64 -10.91
C PRO A 64 -12.95 -16.68 -9.47
N PRO A 65 -13.74 -16.25 -8.47
CA PRO A 65 -13.28 -16.11 -7.07
C PRO A 65 -13.27 -17.46 -6.34
N ASP A 66 -12.46 -18.39 -6.80
CA ASP A 66 -12.29 -19.74 -6.24
C ASP A 66 -11.26 -19.83 -5.11
N ARG A 67 -10.52 -18.73 -4.87
CA ARG A 67 -9.42 -18.67 -3.89
C ARG A 67 -9.50 -17.40 -3.05
N GLY A 68 -9.06 -17.51 -1.78
CA GLY A 68 -8.93 -16.37 -0.88
C GLY A 68 -7.84 -15.38 -1.30
N LEU A 69 -7.98 -14.11 -0.89
CA LEU A 69 -7.08 -13.02 -1.27
C LEU A 69 -5.63 -13.28 -0.83
N ALA A 70 -5.41 -13.85 0.37
CA ALA A 70 -4.07 -14.19 0.84
C ALA A 70 -3.36 -15.20 -0.09
N ALA A 71 -4.08 -16.24 -0.54
CA ALA A 71 -3.52 -17.22 -1.46
C ALA A 71 -3.19 -16.63 -2.85
N LEU A 72 -3.98 -15.64 -3.32
CA LEU A 72 -3.68 -14.93 -4.56
C LEU A 72 -2.47 -14.00 -4.41
N LEU A 73 -2.34 -13.34 -3.26
CA LEU A 73 -1.18 -12.50 -2.96
C LEU A 73 0.09 -13.34 -2.84
N ALA A 74 0.04 -14.49 -2.14
CA ALA A 74 1.16 -15.42 -2.05
C ALA A 74 1.66 -15.85 -3.43
N GLU A 75 0.74 -16.27 -4.33
CA GLU A 75 1.09 -16.63 -5.70
C GLU A 75 1.65 -15.45 -6.50
N ALA A 76 1.13 -14.23 -6.30
CA ALA A 76 1.65 -13.05 -6.97
C ALA A 76 3.09 -12.75 -6.54
N ILE A 77 3.38 -12.80 -5.22
CA ILE A 77 4.74 -12.66 -4.66
C ILE A 77 5.69 -13.70 -5.27
N GLU A 78 5.31 -14.98 -5.25
CA GLU A 78 6.11 -16.06 -5.80
C GLU A 78 6.45 -15.82 -7.29
N ARG A 79 5.44 -15.47 -8.10
CA ARG A 79 5.63 -15.20 -9.53
C ARG A 79 6.52 -13.98 -9.83
N VAL A 80 6.45 -12.93 -8.99
CA VAL A 80 7.36 -11.78 -9.13
C VAL A 80 8.79 -12.21 -8.78
N THR A 81 8.95 -12.92 -7.68
CA THR A 81 10.24 -13.42 -7.20
C THR A 81 10.90 -14.32 -8.25
N ASP A 82 10.16 -15.27 -8.81
CA ASP A 82 10.64 -16.15 -9.88
C ASP A 82 11.04 -15.38 -11.13
N GLY A 83 10.31 -14.30 -11.45
CA GLY A 83 10.53 -13.47 -12.64
C GLY A 83 11.87 -12.72 -12.64
N HIS A 84 12.56 -12.59 -11.49
CA HIS A 84 13.82 -11.85 -11.40
C HIS A 84 14.93 -12.49 -10.57
N ARG A 85 14.71 -13.70 -10.00
CA ARG A 85 15.73 -14.39 -9.17
C ARG A 85 17.04 -14.69 -9.88
N ASP A 86 17.01 -14.88 -11.22
CA ASP A 86 18.22 -15.16 -12.01
C ASP A 86 19.07 -13.90 -12.25
N THR A 87 18.55 -12.72 -11.94
CA THR A 87 19.18 -11.43 -12.25
C THR A 87 19.35 -10.52 -11.04
N CYS A 88 18.78 -10.91 -9.90
CA CYS A 88 18.76 -10.11 -8.67
C CYS A 88 18.97 -11.00 -7.45
N ASP A 89 19.55 -10.45 -6.39
CA ASP A 89 19.60 -11.09 -5.06
C ASP A 89 18.25 -10.89 -4.35
N VAL A 90 17.29 -11.75 -4.66
CA VAL A 90 15.93 -11.67 -4.11
C VAL A 90 15.87 -11.90 -2.59
N ALA A 91 16.86 -12.61 -2.03
CA ALA A 91 16.94 -12.89 -0.59
C ALA A 91 17.47 -11.70 0.22
N SER A 92 18.05 -10.69 -0.44
CA SER A 92 18.64 -9.55 0.24
C SER A 92 17.58 -8.74 1.00
N THR A 93 17.83 -8.44 2.27
CA THR A 93 16.93 -7.67 3.14
C THR A 93 16.77 -6.21 2.71
N ILE A 94 17.67 -5.70 1.86
CA ILE A 94 17.64 -4.33 1.34
C ILE A 94 17.03 -4.24 -0.07
N GLY A 95 16.61 -5.36 -0.65
CA GLY A 95 15.91 -5.40 -1.94
C GLY A 95 14.54 -4.71 -1.92
N PRO A 96 13.89 -4.58 -3.09
CA PRO A 96 12.54 -4.05 -3.22
C PRO A 96 11.53 -4.83 -2.39
N SER A 97 10.56 -4.12 -1.87
CA SER A 97 9.40 -4.68 -1.16
C SER A 97 8.19 -3.78 -1.39
N ALA A 98 7.02 -4.23 -1.00
CA ALA A 98 5.83 -3.42 -1.09
C ALA A 98 4.80 -3.77 -0.01
N MET A 99 3.98 -2.79 0.32
CA MET A 99 2.76 -2.94 1.08
C MET A 99 1.58 -3.03 0.12
N VAL A 100 0.52 -3.73 0.51
CA VAL A 100 -0.56 -4.08 -0.43
C VAL A 100 -1.92 -3.88 0.21
N ALA A 101 -2.82 -3.19 -0.49
CA ALA A 101 -4.25 -3.19 -0.18
C ALA A 101 -5.03 -3.77 -1.37
N VAL A 102 -6.01 -4.63 -1.06
CA VAL A 102 -6.90 -5.26 -2.05
C VAL A 102 -8.34 -5.14 -1.58
N LEU A 103 -9.23 -4.77 -2.50
CA LEU A 103 -10.67 -4.92 -2.37
C LEU A 103 -11.17 -5.80 -3.50
N ARG A 104 -11.93 -6.86 -3.20
CA ARG A 104 -12.65 -7.68 -4.17
C ARG A 104 -14.13 -7.71 -3.84
N VAL A 105 -14.97 -7.55 -4.84
CA VAL A 105 -16.42 -7.71 -4.71
C VAL A 105 -16.85 -8.97 -5.45
N SER A 106 -17.48 -9.88 -4.72
CA SER A 106 -17.92 -11.18 -5.24
C SER A 106 -19.12 -11.69 -4.42
N ASP A 107 -20.15 -12.19 -5.07
CA ASP A 107 -21.31 -12.84 -4.43
C ASP A 107 -21.98 -11.99 -3.33
N GLY A 108 -22.04 -10.67 -3.54
CA GLY A 108 -22.63 -9.74 -2.59
C GLY A 108 -21.75 -9.41 -1.37
N LEU A 109 -20.51 -9.87 -1.35
CA LEU A 109 -19.51 -9.59 -0.33
C LEU A 109 -18.42 -8.66 -0.87
N ALA A 110 -17.97 -7.73 -0.04
CA ALA A 110 -16.73 -7.00 -0.19
C ALA A 110 -15.67 -7.69 0.68
N GLU A 111 -14.75 -8.39 0.03
CA GLU A 111 -13.60 -9.04 0.66
C GLU A 111 -12.40 -8.11 0.58
N TYR A 112 -11.59 -8.09 1.63
CA TYR A 112 -10.42 -7.21 1.68
C TYR A 112 -9.18 -7.87 2.25
N LEU A 113 -8.03 -7.32 1.86
CA LEU A 113 -6.72 -7.68 2.38
C LEU A 113 -5.87 -6.42 2.52
N VAL A 114 -5.17 -6.27 3.65
CA VAL A 114 -4.16 -5.23 3.90
C VAL A 114 -2.90 -5.89 4.45
N LEU A 115 -1.77 -5.65 3.79
CA LEU A 115 -0.44 -6.07 4.23
C LEU A 115 0.46 -4.84 4.32
N GLY A 116 1.02 -4.59 5.51
CA GLY A 116 1.84 -3.40 5.79
C GLY A 116 0.99 -2.15 6.04
N ASP A 117 1.58 -0.96 5.90
CA ASP A 117 1.01 0.32 6.32
C ASP A 117 0.12 1.03 5.28
N THR A 118 -0.35 0.30 4.26
CA THR A 118 -1.47 0.78 3.42
C THR A 118 -2.76 0.81 4.23
N VAL A 119 -3.70 1.65 3.83
CA VAL A 119 -4.99 1.80 4.51
C VAL A 119 -6.14 1.47 3.54
N LEU A 120 -7.09 0.69 4.02
CA LEU A 120 -8.38 0.47 3.38
C LEU A 120 -9.49 1.06 4.24
N VAL A 121 -10.32 1.90 3.67
CA VAL A 121 -11.49 2.50 4.31
C VAL A 121 -12.74 1.99 3.62
N LEU A 122 -13.62 1.32 4.37
CA LEU A 122 -14.94 0.89 3.91
C LEU A 122 -15.98 1.85 4.49
N ASP A 123 -16.55 2.69 3.63
CA ASP A 123 -17.56 3.67 4.02
C ASP A 123 -18.90 2.96 4.19
N ARG A 124 -19.47 3.03 5.39
CA ARG A 124 -20.69 2.32 5.73
C ARG A 124 -21.92 3.20 5.50
N ALA A 125 -22.98 2.58 5.03
CA ALA A 125 -24.28 3.24 4.92
C ALA A 125 -24.78 3.74 6.27
N ASP A 126 -24.51 2.96 7.32
CA ASP A 126 -24.89 3.27 8.70
C ASP A 126 -23.64 3.26 9.60
N GLY A 127 -23.35 4.40 10.25
CA GLY A 127 -22.28 4.52 11.23
C GLY A 127 -20.95 5.02 10.68
N ALA A 128 -19.90 4.84 11.47
CA ALA A 128 -18.55 5.26 11.11
C ALA A 128 -17.92 4.29 10.08
N PRO A 129 -17.04 4.77 9.20
CA PRO A 129 -16.28 3.92 8.29
C PRO A 129 -15.49 2.84 9.04
N LEU A 130 -15.39 1.65 8.46
CA LEU A 130 -14.44 0.64 8.91
C LEU A 130 -13.08 0.93 8.30
N VAL A 131 -12.12 1.23 9.15
CA VAL A 131 -10.72 1.46 8.74
C VAL A 131 -9.91 0.20 8.99
N VAL A 132 -9.29 -0.32 7.97
CA VAL A 132 -8.41 -1.50 8.03
C VAL A 132 -6.99 -1.04 7.73
N SER A 133 -6.10 -1.20 8.71
CA SER A 133 -4.67 -0.89 8.62
C SER A 133 -3.87 -1.84 9.50
N ASP A 134 -2.62 -2.08 9.17
CA ASP A 134 -1.71 -2.88 9.99
C ASP A 134 -0.80 -1.96 10.81
N PRO A 135 -0.97 -1.88 12.13
CA PRO A 135 -0.18 -0.98 12.95
C PRO A 135 1.25 -1.46 13.21
N ARG A 136 1.60 -2.70 12.86
CA ARG A 136 2.90 -3.32 13.23
C ARG A 136 4.08 -2.52 12.71
N GLU A 137 4.05 -2.08 11.44
CA GLU A 137 5.11 -1.26 10.85
C GLU A 137 5.27 0.06 11.62
N VAL A 138 4.18 0.79 11.81
CA VAL A 138 4.19 2.11 12.47
C VAL A 138 4.71 2.01 13.91
N VAL A 139 4.33 0.97 14.65
CA VAL A 139 4.78 0.75 16.03
C VAL A 139 6.28 0.50 16.08
N ILE A 140 6.78 -0.37 15.18
CA ILE A 140 8.20 -0.76 15.15
C ILE A 140 9.06 0.39 14.57
N SER A 141 8.60 1.07 13.52
CA SER A 141 9.38 2.11 12.85
C SER A 141 9.50 3.42 13.64
N ARG A 142 8.57 3.68 14.56
CA ARG A 142 8.53 4.95 15.32
C ARG A 142 9.88 5.37 15.94
N PRO A 143 10.60 4.53 16.72
CA PRO A 143 11.89 4.91 17.27
C PRO A 143 12.94 5.15 16.18
N TYR A 144 12.93 4.38 15.11
CA TYR A 144 13.84 4.51 13.98
C TYR A 144 13.61 5.83 13.22
N ARG A 145 12.35 6.16 12.91
CA ARG A 145 11.97 7.43 12.25
C ARG A 145 12.46 8.64 13.05
N SER A 146 12.39 8.57 14.38
CA SER A 146 12.91 9.64 15.27
C SER A 146 14.43 9.74 15.19
N ALA A 147 15.14 8.61 15.17
CA ALA A 147 16.60 8.59 15.03
C ALA A 147 17.05 9.11 13.65
N LEU A 148 16.42 8.66 12.59
CA LEU A 148 16.74 9.03 11.21
C LEU A 148 16.59 10.53 10.93
N LYS A 149 15.65 11.22 11.60
CA LYS A 149 15.52 12.69 11.50
C LYS A 149 16.75 13.46 11.96
N ALA A 150 17.56 12.89 12.84
CA ALA A 150 18.77 13.52 13.40
C ALA A 150 20.06 13.14 12.64
N ILE A 151 19.99 12.20 11.70
CA ILE A 151 21.16 11.65 10.99
C ILE A 151 21.14 12.15 9.53
N PRO A 152 22.28 12.59 8.96
CA PRO A 152 22.33 12.99 7.55
C PRO A 152 21.91 11.85 6.61
N GLU A 153 20.94 12.11 5.74
CA GLU A 153 20.44 11.15 4.77
C GLU A 153 21.58 10.63 3.89
N GLY A 154 21.61 9.30 3.68
CA GLY A 154 22.64 8.63 2.86
C GLY A 154 23.99 8.41 3.55
N SER A 155 24.17 8.85 4.82
CA SER A 155 25.38 8.51 5.57
C SER A 155 25.42 7.03 5.95
N ASP A 156 26.63 6.50 6.26
CA ASP A 156 26.79 5.10 6.71
C ASP A 156 25.98 4.81 7.98
N GLU A 157 25.81 5.81 8.84
CA GLU A 157 24.98 5.70 10.05
C GLU A 157 23.50 5.61 9.69
N TYR A 158 23.03 6.47 8.79
CA TYR A 158 21.66 6.44 8.28
C TYR A 158 21.32 5.08 7.64
N LEU A 159 22.21 4.56 6.80
CA LEU A 159 22.02 3.26 6.16
C LEU A 159 22.01 2.11 7.17
N ARG A 160 22.84 2.16 8.21
CA ARG A 160 22.83 1.15 9.29
C ARG A 160 21.50 1.15 10.05
N VAL A 161 20.97 2.33 10.40
CA VAL A 161 19.68 2.46 11.09
C VAL A 161 18.53 1.95 10.22
N LEU A 162 18.55 2.24 8.92
CA LEU A 162 17.58 1.67 7.96
C LEU A 162 17.68 0.16 7.84
N GLN A 163 18.89 -0.39 7.78
CA GLN A 163 19.11 -1.83 7.71
C GLN A 163 18.59 -2.53 8.98
N ASP A 164 18.83 -1.94 10.15
CA ASP A 164 18.32 -2.47 11.41
C ASP A 164 16.78 -2.46 11.44
N LEU A 165 16.13 -1.35 11.06
CA LEU A 165 14.67 -1.32 10.91
C LEU A 165 14.18 -2.43 9.97
N ARG A 166 14.86 -2.64 8.85
CA ARG A 166 14.46 -3.64 7.84
C ARG A 166 14.70 -5.06 8.28
N SER A 167 15.58 -5.30 9.24
CA SER A 167 15.77 -6.64 9.82
C SER A 167 14.52 -7.17 10.53
N HIS A 168 13.58 -6.27 10.90
CA HIS A 168 12.28 -6.62 11.46
C HIS A 168 11.24 -7.04 10.42
N ARG A 169 11.54 -6.92 9.11
CA ARG A 169 10.61 -7.33 8.05
C ARG A 169 10.49 -8.85 7.95
N ASN A 170 9.26 -9.31 7.78
CA ASN A 170 8.90 -10.71 7.59
C ASN A 170 9.47 -11.62 8.69
N GLN A 171 9.41 -11.14 9.94
CA GLN A 171 9.87 -11.86 11.12
C GLN A 171 8.79 -11.88 12.20
N PRO A 172 8.66 -12.97 12.98
CA PRO A 172 7.81 -13.00 14.16
C PRO A 172 8.13 -11.85 15.12
N GLY A 173 7.11 -11.10 15.54
CA GLY A 173 7.27 -9.89 16.36
C GLY A 173 7.72 -8.65 15.60
N GLY A 174 7.91 -8.75 14.30
CA GLY A 174 8.20 -7.67 13.37
C GLY A 174 6.95 -7.21 12.61
N PHE A 175 7.16 -6.72 11.39
CA PHE A 175 6.11 -6.33 10.45
C PHE A 175 6.28 -7.04 9.11
N TRP A 176 5.18 -7.15 8.36
CA TRP A 176 5.14 -7.96 7.15
C TRP A 176 4.94 -7.13 5.90
N VAL A 177 5.67 -7.47 4.84
CA VAL A 177 5.63 -6.81 3.54
C VAL A 177 5.75 -7.86 2.42
N ALA A 178 5.19 -7.58 1.27
CA ALA A 178 5.42 -8.38 0.06
C ALA A 178 6.87 -8.17 -0.42
N ARG A 179 7.62 -9.28 -0.55
CA ARG A 179 9.01 -9.29 -1.02
C ARG A 179 9.32 -10.61 -1.75
N ASP A 180 10.10 -11.50 -1.15
CA ASP A 180 10.54 -12.79 -1.70
C ASP A 180 9.82 -13.99 -1.07
N ASP A 181 9.28 -13.81 0.13
CA ASP A 181 8.62 -14.87 0.89
C ASP A 181 7.09 -14.79 0.76
N PRO A 182 6.45 -15.74 0.03
CA PRO A 182 5.00 -15.74 -0.15
C PRO A 182 4.22 -15.93 1.17
N ARG A 183 4.86 -16.46 2.24
CA ARG A 183 4.22 -16.61 3.56
C ARG A 183 3.84 -15.26 4.19
N ALA A 184 4.43 -14.16 3.72
CA ALA A 184 4.01 -12.83 4.16
C ALA A 184 2.52 -12.56 3.92
N ALA A 185 1.93 -13.19 2.91
CA ALA A 185 0.51 -13.06 2.61
C ALA A 185 -0.42 -13.66 3.70
N ASP A 186 0.05 -14.67 4.45
CA ASP A 186 -0.70 -15.28 5.56
C ASP A 186 -0.81 -14.34 6.77
N GLU A 187 0.07 -13.35 6.83
CA GLU A 187 0.13 -12.35 7.90
C GLU A 187 -0.67 -11.07 7.58
N ALA A 188 -1.26 -11.01 6.39
CA ALA A 188 -2.12 -9.89 6.02
C ALA A 188 -3.41 -9.86 6.83
N ILE A 189 -3.89 -8.65 7.11
CA ILE A 189 -5.22 -8.45 7.71
C ILE A 189 -6.26 -8.70 6.62
N THR A 190 -7.13 -9.68 6.82
CA THR A 190 -8.20 -10.03 5.88
C THR A 190 -9.56 -10.00 6.54
N GLY A 191 -10.60 -9.77 5.75
CA GLY A 191 -11.98 -9.85 6.21
C GLY A 191 -12.95 -9.67 5.06
N SER A 192 -14.23 -9.65 5.41
CA SER A 192 -15.32 -9.38 4.47
C SER A 192 -16.52 -8.76 5.17
N CYS A 193 -17.33 -8.04 4.42
CA CYS A 193 -18.63 -7.53 4.86
C CYS A 193 -19.62 -7.52 3.68
N PRO A 194 -20.94 -7.51 3.94
CA PRO A 194 -21.94 -7.39 2.89
C PRO A 194 -21.78 -6.07 2.13
N VAL A 195 -21.79 -6.12 0.80
CA VAL A 195 -21.76 -4.93 -0.05
C VAL A 195 -22.94 -4.01 0.24
N SER A 196 -24.09 -4.57 0.63
CA SER A 196 -25.30 -3.80 0.98
C SER A 196 -25.13 -2.87 2.19
N GLU A 197 -24.07 -3.09 3.01
CA GLU A 197 -23.74 -2.23 4.15
C GLU A 197 -22.81 -1.06 3.77
N LEU A 198 -22.31 -1.05 2.53
CA LEU A 198 -21.29 -0.11 2.07
C LEU A 198 -21.86 0.89 1.05
N THR A 199 -21.41 2.14 1.14
CA THR A 199 -21.64 3.19 0.14
C THR A 199 -20.48 3.28 -0.85
N SER A 200 -19.25 3.14 -0.34
CA SER A 200 -18.00 3.26 -1.10
C SER A 200 -16.83 2.63 -0.35
N ALA A 201 -15.67 2.56 -1.00
CA ALA A 201 -14.43 2.17 -0.35
C ALA A 201 -13.25 2.97 -0.92
N ALA A 202 -12.18 3.14 -0.14
CA ALA A 202 -10.95 3.77 -0.58
C ALA A 202 -9.73 2.96 -0.14
N LEU A 203 -8.79 2.74 -1.08
CA LEU A 203 -7.47 2.20 -0.81
C LEU A 203 -6.48 3.36 -0.88
N LEU A 204 -5.61 3.51 0.12
CA LEU A 204 -4.65 4.59 0.20
C LEU A 204 -3.25 4.05 0.50
N SER A 205 -2.22 4.58 -0.18
CA SER A 205 -0.84 4.41 0.24
C SER A 205 -0.54 5.22 1.51
N ASN A 206 0.56 4.93 2.18
CA ASN A 206 0.92 5.65 3.39
C ASN A 206 1.11 7.15 3.14
N GLY A 207 1.67 7.53 1.99
CA GLY A 207 1.79 8.94 1.61
C GLY A 207 0.45 9.65 1.43
N ALA A 208 -0.60 8.94 0.99
CA ALA A 208 -1.94 9.50 0.86
C ALA A 208 -2.71 9.56 2.18
N SER A 209 -2.47 8.62 3.11
CA SER A 209 -3.12 8.57 4.42
C SER A 209 -2.60 9.63 5.41
N ARG A 210 -1.47 10.29 5.13
CA ARG A 210 -0.83 11.29 6.00
C ARG A 210 -1.75 12.40 6.47
N LEU A 211 -2.77 12.75 5.67
CA LEU A 211 -3.75 13.79 6.06
C LEU A 211 -4.41 13.47 7.40
N VAL A 212 -4.67 12.18 7.65
CA VAL A 212 -5.26 11.65 8.88
C VAL A 212 -4.16 11.22 9.86
N ASP A 213 -3.28 10.32 9.42
CA ASP A 213 -2.41 9.55 10.32
C ASP A 213 -1.20 10.35 10.82
N GLU A 214 -0.65 11.26 10.00
CA GLU A 214 0.53 12.06 10.36
C GLU A 214 0.17 13.49 10.77
N PHE A 215 -0.70 14.16 10.00
CA PHE A 215 -1.00 15.56 10.20
C PHE A 215 -2.23 15.82 11.09
N GLY A 216 -3.15 14.84 11.20
CA GLY A 216 -4.40 15.00 11.97
C GLY A 216 -5.28 16.16 11.46
N LEU A 217 -5.23 16.46 10.16
CA LEU A 217 -5.96 17.56 9.52
C LEU A 217 -7.34 17.16 9.00
N ALA A 218 -7.66 15.88 9.05
CA ALA A 218 -8.97 15.30 8.75
C ALA A 218 -9.16 14.01 9.55
N ASP A 219 -10.41 13.56 9.66
CA ASP A 219 -10.72 12.18 10.05
C ASP A 219 -11.20 11.36 8.83
N TRP A 220 -11.36 10.05 9.01
CA TRP A 220 -11.75 9.17 7.90
C TRP A 220 -13.14 9.48 7.33
N PRO A 221 -14.18 9.78 8.13
CA PRO A 221 -15.46 10.28 7.62
C PRO A 221 -15.30 11.51 6.72
N GLU A 222 -14.46 12.47 7.11
CA GLU A 222 -14.21 13.68 6.34
C GLU A 222 -13.50 13.36 5.01
N VAL A 223 -12.47 12.48 5.03
CA VAL A 223 -11.78 12.00 3.81
C VAL A 223 -12.81 11.39 2.84
N MET A 224 -13.66 10.47 3.32
CA MET A 224 -14.66 9.83 2.47
C MET A 224 -15.69 10.84 1.91
N SER A 225 -16.10 11.82 2.72
CA SER A 225 -17.01 12.88 2.29
C SER A 225 -16.44 13.77 1.19
N VAL A 226 -15.11 13.96 1.16
CA VAL A 226 -14.40 14.72 0.11
C VAL A 226 -14.20 13.87 -1.14
N LEU A 227 -13.86 12.59 -0.99
CA LEU A 227 -13.65 11.67 -2.12
C LEU A 227 -14.92 11.57 -2.99
N ALA A 228 -16.10 11.56 -2.39
CA ALA A 228 -17.35 11.37 -3.11
C ALA A 228 -17.63 12.46 -4.18
N PRO A 229 -17.56 13.78 -3.88
CA PRO A 229 -17.78 14.83 -4.88
C PRO A 229 -16.53 15.24 -5.65
N SER A 230 -15.32 15.16 -5.05
CA SER A 230 -14.11 15.78 -5.59
C SER A 230 -13.08 14.77 -6.12
N GLY A 231 -13.23 13.51 -5.74
CA GLY A 231 -12.34 12.43 -6.15
C GLY A 231 -10.96 12.44 -5.46
N PRO A 232 -10.10 11.44 -5.81
CA PRO A 232 -8.81 11.21 -5.15
C PRO A 232 -7.81 12.36 -5.25
N ALA A 233 -7.80 13.11 -6.35
CA ALA A 233 -6.84 14.19 -6.58
C ALA A 233 -6.92 15.28 -5.50
N GLU A 234 -8.13 15.65 -5.05
CA GLU A 234 -8.31 16.67 -4.02
C GLU A 234 -7.67 16.27 -2.68
N ILE A 235 -7.77 14.99 -2.29
CA ILE A 235 -7.11 14.50 -1.07
C ILE A 235 -5.59 14.59 -1.21
N ILE A 236 -5.02 14.16 -2.34
CA ILE A 236 -3.58 14.25 -2.57
C ILE A 236 -3.12 15.72 -2.56
N ASP A 237 -3.87 16.64 -3.16
CA ASP A 237 -3.56 18.07 -3.12
C ASP A 237 -3.58 18.62 -1.70
N ARG A 238 -4.48 18.15 -0.83
CA ARG A 238 -4.49 18.51 0.61
C ARG A 238 -3.25 17.99 1.32
N VAL A 239 -2.84 16.74 1.06
CA VAL A 239 -1.61 16.17 1.57
C VAL A 239 -0.40 17.01 1.15
N ARG A 240 -0.27 17.39 -0.13
CA ARG A 240 0.84 18.22 -0.64
C ARG A 240 0.90 19.59 0.03
N ARG A 241 -0.27 20.23 0.28
CA ARG A 241 -0.33 21.48 1.05
C ARG A 241 0.11 21.29 2.50
N ALA A 242 -0.29 20.19 3.14
CA ALA A 242 0.11 19.87 4.52
C ALA A 242 1.61 19.60 4.62
N GLU A 243 2.18 18.78 3.73
CA GLU A 243 3.63 18.51 3.66
C GLU A 243 4.44 19.82 3.54
N THR A 244 3.98 20.72 2.66
CA THR A 244 4.62 22.04 2.51
C THR A 244 4.51 22.88 3.78
N HIS A 245 3.33 22.92 4.40
CA HIS A 245 3.08 23.71 5.61
C HIS A 245 3.91 23.22 6.80
N HIS A 246 4.03 21.91 6.95
CA HIS A 246 4.77 21.29 8.06
C HIS A 246 6.26 21.05 7.75
N ALA A 247 6.73 21.45 6.55
CA ALA A 247 8.11 21.23 6.08
C ALA A 247 8.52 19.75 6.16
N VAL A 248 7.59 18.83 5.87
CA VAL A 248 7.83 17.39 5.79
C VAL A 248 8.14 17.02 4.34
N PRO A 249 9.17 16.19 4.08
CA PRO A 249 9.44 15.72 2.72
C PRO A 249 8.22 14.99 2.13
N PRO A 250 7.86 15.30 0.86
CA PRO A 250 6.74 14.61 0.22
C PRO A 250 7.08 13.14 -0.03
N ASP A 251 6.03 12.31 -0.02
CA ASP A 251 6.09 10.89 -0.38
C ASP A 251 5.24 10.60 -1.63
N ASP A 252 5.44 9.44 -2.26
CA ASP A 252 4.53 8.97 -3.29
C ASP A 252 3.13 8.84 -2.68
N ALA A 253 2.09 9.26 -3.37
CA ALA A 253 0.74 9.28 -2.83
C ALA A 253 -0.27 8.74 -3.84
N THR A 254 -0.96 7.68 -3.47
CA THR A 254 -1.87 6.95 -4.36
C THR A 254 -3.17 6.63 -3.65
N ILE A 255 -4.28 6.86 -4.35
CA ILE A 255 -5.64 6.54 -3.90
C ILE A 255 -6.40 5.83 -5.01
N ALA A 256 -7.09 4.74 -4.66
CA ALA A 256 -8.12 4.12 -5.48
C ALA A 256 -9.47 4.23 -4.74
N TYR A 257 -10.39 5.02 -5.28
CA TYR A 257 -11.73 5.22 -4.72
C TYR A 257 -12.76 4.41 -5.49
N CYS A 258 -13.44 3.51 -4.79
CA CYS A 258 -14.35 2.51 -5.34
C CYS A 258 -15.81 2.86 -5.00
N THR A 259 -16.66 2.93 -6.01
CA THR A 259 -18.09 3.18 -5.88
C THR A 259 -18.91 2.15 -6.67
N ASN A 260 -20.24 2.16 -6.50
CA ASN A 260 -21.13 1.19 -7.16
C ASN A 260 -20.68 -0.26 -6.93
N LEU A 261 -20.40 -0.58 -5.68
CA LEU A 261 -19.79 -1.86 -5.29
C LEU A 261 -20.69 -3.06 -5.61
N GLY A 262 -22.01 -2.89 -5.61
CA GLY A 262 -22.99 -3.95 -5.88
C GLY A 262 -23.46 -4.06 -7.33
N GLU A 263 -23.02 -3.17 -8.23
CA GLU A 263 -23.41 -3.19 -9.64
C GLU A 263 -22.38 -4.03 -10.44
N ALA A 264 -22.81 -5.22 -10.89
CA ALA A 264 -22.09 -6.08 -11.82
C ALA A 264 -22.42 -5.69 -13.27
#